data_eede196a4761960d2f3c03c2e29cda5e
#
_entry.id   eede196a4761960d2f3c03c2e29cda5e
#
_cell.length_a   1.000
_cell.length_b   1.000
_cell.length_c   1.000
_cell.angle_alpha   90.00
_cell.angle_beta   90.00
_cell.angle_gamma   90.00
#
_symmetry.space_group_name_H-M   'P 1'
#
loop_
_entity.id
_entity.type
_entity.pdbx_description
1 polymer ?
#
loop_
_entity_poly.entity_id
_entity_poly.type
_entity_poly.pdbx_seq_one_letter_code
_entity_poly.pdbx_strand_id
1 'polypeptide(L)'
;MLDPESEQIREVYAYYGLAMYQAQWLERGLSILLASQHGSENINRWIYQERLAENFDSTFGILANKFIEFSKERDLTLASEIKSAVHARNLLAHHYFWEHAVDFCSTEGRCRMLAELQSLIARFEILDKQVSDLTRQFGIEHGITDSDIEKISKKMLAGLEPV
;
A
#
# COMPACT_ATOMS: atom_id res chain seq x y z
N MET A 1 -16.03 -20.32 -24.31
CA MET A 1 -14.63 -19.85 -24.42
C MET A 1 -14.74 -18.43 -24.92
N LEU A 2 -14.13 -17.45 -24.21
CA LEU A 2 -14.09 -16.08 -24.67
C LEU A 2 -13.16 -15.99 -25.88
N ASP A 3 -13.39 -15.03 -26.77
CA ASP A 3 -12.42 -14.73 -27.81
C ASP A 3 -11.16 -14.10 -27.20
N PRO A 4 -9.99 -14.20 -27.87
CA PRO A 4 -8.71 -13.74 -27.33
C PRO A 4 -8.70 -12.25 -26.97
N GLU A 5 -9.45 -11.41 -27.69
CA GLU A 5 -9.55 -9.99 -27.43
C GLU A 5 -10.29 -9.72 -26.12
N SER A 6 -11.43 -10.37 -25.91
CA SER A 6 -12.21 -10.27 -24.67
C SER A 6 -11.42 -10.77 -23.47
N GLU A 7 -10.59 -11.80 -23.63
CA GLU A 7 -9.73 -12.33 -22.59
C GLU A 7 -8.67 -11.31 -22.19
N GLN A 8 -7.98 -10.71 -23.15
CA GLN A 8 -6.97 -9.69 -22.89
C GLN A 8 -7.55 -8.41 -22.23
N ILE A 9 -8.74 -7.99 -22.64
CA ILE A 9 -9.46 -6.86 -22.01
C ILE A 9 -9.73 -7.17 -20.53
N ARG A 10 -10.18 -8.39 -20.22
CA ARG A 10 -10.39 -8.82 -18.83
C ARG A 10 -9.11 -8.84 -18.02
N GLU A 11 -8.01 -9.26 -18.62
CA GLU A 11 -6.70 -9.22 -17.95
C GLU A 11 -6.30 -7.79 -17.61
N VAL A 12 -6.46 -6.82 -18.52
CA VAL A 12 -6.17 -5.41 -18.21
C VAL A 12 -6.97 -4.92 -16.99
N TYR A 13 -8.28 -5.20 -16.94
CA TYR A 13 -9.09 -4.84 -15.78
C TYR A 13 -8.67 -5.57 -14.50
N ALA A 14 -8.31 -6.84 -14.60
CA ALA A 14 -7.85 -7.62 -13.45
C ALA A 14 -6.53 -7.09 -12.88
N TYR A 15 -5.54 -6.82 -13.73
CA TYR A 15 -4.26 -6.24 -13.31
C TYR A 15 -4.41 -4.80 -12.82
N TYR A 16 -5.27 -4.00 -13.43
CA TYR A 16 -5.60 -2.68 -12.91
C TYR A 16 -6.20 -2.75 -11.50
N GLY A 17 -7.17 -3.65 -11.27
CA GLY A 17 -7.73 -3.88 -9.95
C GLY A 17 -6.70 -4.33 -8.93
N LEU A 18 -5.78 -5.22 -9.33
CA LEU A 18 -4.69 -5.68 -8.47
C LEU A 18 -3.70 -4.55 -8.15
N ALA A 19 -3.34 -3.71 -9.13
CA ALA A 19 -2.46 -2.55 -8.89
C ALA A 19 -3.09 -1.56 -7.90
N MET A 20 -4.39 -1.27 -8.03
CA MET A 20 -5.12 -0.44 -7.08
C MET A 20 -5.18 -1.05 -5.69
N TYR A 21 -5.39 -2.36 -5.58
CA TYR A 21 -5.39 -3.09 -4.31
C TYR A 21 -4.03 -3.00 -3.61
N GLN A 22 -2.92 -3.22 -4.34
CA GLN A 22 -1.57 -3.13 -3.77
C GLN A 22 -1.23 -1.70 -3.33
N ALA A 23 -1.67 -0.68 -4.08
CA ALA A 23 -1.51 0.71 -3.69
C ALA A 23 -2.26 1.04 -2.39
N GLN A 24 -3.47 0.51 -2.20
CA GLN A 24 -4.25 0.67 -0.97
C GLN A 24 -3.60 -0.08 0.22
N TRP A 25 -3.00 -1.25 -0.03
CA TRP A 25 -2.26 -2.00 0.99
C TRP A 25 -1.07 -1.20 1.50
N LEU A 26 -0.28 -0.61 0.60
CA LEU A 26 0.84 0.29 0.94
C LEU A 26 0.36 1.51 1.75
N GLU A 27 -0.75 2.15 1.34
CA GLU A 27 -1.37 3.26 2.07
C GLU A 27 -1.75 2.85 3.51
N ARG A 28 -2.30 1.65 3.65
CA ARG A 28 -2.65 1.06 4.96
C ARG A 28 -1.43 0.78 5.81
N GLY A 29 -0.36 0.23 5.22
CA GLY A 29 0.92 -0.02 5.88
C GLY A 29 1.53 1.26 6.44
N LEU A 30 1.54 2.34 5.65
CA LEU A 30 1.99 3.65 6.12
C LEU A 30 1.15 4.20 7.28
N SER A 31 -0.17 4.01 7.25
CA SER A 31 -1.05 4.42 8.35
C SER A 31 -0.68 3.74 9.66
N ILE A 32 -0.40 2.44 9.61
CA ILE A 32 0.00 1.63 10.76
C ILE A 32 1.37 2.06 11.28
N LEU A 33 2.36 2.20 10.40
CA LEU A 33 3.70 2.66 10.75
C LEU A 33 3.65 4.01 11.45
N LEU A 34 2.96 4.99 10.87
CA LEU A 34 2.85 6.34 11.43
C LEU A 34 2.10 6.39 12.75
N ALA A 35 1.08 5.54 12.95
CA ALA A 35 0.42 5.43 14.24
C ALA A 35 1.33 4.85 15.33
N SER A 36 2.28 3.99 14.94
CA SER A 36 3.21 3.33 15.86
C SER A 36 4.34 4.24 16.36
N GLN A 37 4.68 5.32 15.63
CA GLN A 37 5.89 6.12 15.85
C GLN A 37 5.93 6.97 17.12
N HIS A 38 4.80 7.21 17.79
CA HIS A 38 4.71 8.16 18.89
C HIS A 38 4.72 7.49 20.27
N GLY A 39 5.54 6.49 20.47
CA GLY A 39 5.52 5.70 21.69
C GLY A 39 6.85 5.39 22.33
N SER A 40 7.66 6.40 22.64
CA SER A 40 8.75 6.19 23.59
C SER A 40 8.31 6.12 25.05
N GLU A 41 7.10 6.56 25.38
CA GLU A 41 6.58 6.55 26.75
C GLU A 41 5.13 6.09 26.78
N ASN A 42 4.90 4.81 27.14
CA ASN A 42 3.57 4.24 27.43
C ASN A 42 2.48 4.59 26.41
N ILE A 43 2.57 4.05 25.18
CA ILE A 43 1.42 4.14 24.25
C ILE A 43 0.24 3.44 24.90
N ASN A 44 -0.67 4.24 25.45
CA ASN A 44 -1.98 3.75 25.81
C ASN A 44 -2.66 3.27 24.51
N ARG A 45 -3.19 2.04 24.54
CA ARG A 45 -3.92 1.41 23.42
C ARG A 45 -4.95 2.36 22.79
N TRP A 46 -5.54 3.23 23.58
CA TRP A 46 -6.52 4.22 23.13
C TRP A 46 -5.88 5.28 22.21
N ILE A 47 -4.72 5.84 22.58
CA ILE A 47 -4.00 6.83 21.76
C ILE A 47 -3.56 6.22 20.41
N TYR A 48 -3.10 4.98 20.41
CA TYR A 48 -2.77 4.27 19.17
C TYR A 48 -3.99 4.11 18.25
N GLN A 49 -5.13 3.70 18.82
CA GLN A 49 -6.36 3.53 18.06
C GLN A 49 -6.89 4.84 17.48
N GLU A 50 -6.83 5.93 18.24
CA GLU A 50 -7.23 7.26 17.77
C GLU A 50 -6.35 7.72 16.59
N ARG A 51 -5.04 7.61 16.71
CA ARG A 51 -4.10 7.95 15.63
C ARG A 51 -4.25 7.07 14.40
N LEU A 52 -4.49 5.79 14.61
CA LEU A 52 -4.74 4.85 13.52
C LEU A 52 -6.02 5.25 12.76
N ALA A 53 -7.09 5.62 13.46
CA ALA A 53 -8.31 6.11 12.85
C ALA A 53 -8.07 7.41 12.06
N GLU A 54 -7.39 8.40 12.64
CA GLU A 54 -7.03 9.65 11.94
C GLU A 54 -6.19 9.40 10.68
N ASN A 55 -5.23 8.46 10.74
CA ASN A 55 -4.43 8.12 9.59
C ASN A 55 -5.25 7.39 8.52
N PHE A 56 -6.21 6.54 8.89
CA PHE A 56 -7.10 5.87 7.93
C PHE A 56 -8.05 6.83 7.21
N ASP A 57 -8.40 7.95 7.83
CA ASP A 57 -9.17 9.03 7.21
C ASP A 57 -8.30 9.96 6.34
N SER A 58 -6.97 9.84 6.45
CA SER A 58 -6.02 10.64 5.68
C SER A 58 -5.81 10.08 4.28
N THR A 59 -5.60 10.96 3.29
CA THR A 59 -5.22 10.53 1.93
C THR A 59 -3.79 10.00 1.87
N PHE A 60 -3.49 9.14 0.89
CA PHE A 60 -2.13 8.61 0.67
C PHE A 60 -1.07 9.73 0.56
N GLY A 61 -1.41 10.85 -0.08
CA GLY A 61 -0.49 12.01 -0.18
C GLY A 61 -0.16 12.63 1.18
N ILE A 62 -1.14 12.74 2.08
CA ILE A 62 -0.93 13.24 3.46
C ILE A 62 -0.05 12.26 4.24
N LEU A 63 -0.32 10.97 4.16
CA LEU A 63 0.49 9.93 4.81
C LEU A 63 1.93 9.92 4.30
N ALA A 64 2.12 10.04 2.99
CA ALA A 64 3.45 10.12 2.39
C ALA A 64 4.23 11.35 2.88
N ASN A 65 3.60 12.51 3.01
CA ASN A 65 4.25 13.71 3.55
C ASN A 65 4.65 13.51 5.03
N LYS A 66 3.77 12.94 5.85
CA LYS A 66 4.11 12.58 7.24
C LYS A 66 5.29 11.58 7.29
N PHE A 67 5.31 10.60 6.39
CA PHE A 67 6.40 9.63 6.29
C PHE A 67 7.72 10.26 5.86
N ILE A 68 7.70 11.21 4.90
CA ILE A 68 8.89 11.96 4.48
C ILE A 68 9.49 12.73 5.65
N GLU A 69 8.67 13.41 6.45
CA GLU A 69 9.13 14.11 7.65
C GLU A 69 9.78 13.14 8.66
N PHE A 70 9.18 11.99 8.90
CA PHE A 70 9.71 10.94 9.75
C PHE A 70 11.05 10.37 9.24
N SER A 71 11.21 10.25 7.91
CA SER A 71 12.35 9.59 7.28
C SER A 71 13.54 10.53 7.03
N LYS A 72 13.43 11.83 7.33
CA LYS A 72 14.47 12.83 7.04
C LYS A 72 15.85 12.46 7.57
N GLU A 73 15.92 11.75 8.68
CA GLU A 73 17.18 11.35 9.33
C GLU A 73 17.49 9.84 9.15
N ARG A 74 16.63 9.08 8.44
CA ARG A 74 16.71 7.61 8.38
C ARG A 74 16.91 7.06 6.98
N ASP A 75 15.99 7.31 6.06
CA ASP A 75 16.02 6.76 4.70
C ASP A 75 15.35 7.71 3.69
N LEU A 76 16.17 8.55 3.06
CA LEU A 76 15.73 9.48 2.02
C LEU A 76 15.33 8.75 0.72
N THR A 77 15.88 7.57 0.47
CA THR A 77 15.59 6.79 -0.73
C THR A 77 14.16 6.26 -0.67
N LEU A 78 13.80 5.59 0.42
CA LEU A 78 12.45 5.07 0.61
C LEU A 78 11.42 6.21 0.63
N ALA A 79 11.73 7.35 1.25
CA ALA A 79 10.86 8.53 1.23
C ALA A 79 10.58 9.02 -0.20
N SER A 80 11.59 9.06 -1.06
CA SER A 80 11.44 9.42 -2.47
C SER A 80 10.61 8.42 -3.26
N GLU A 81 10.79 7.13 -2.99
CA GLU A 81 10.03 6.05 -3.63
C GLU A 81 8.56 6.06 -3.21
N ILE A 82 8.25 6.30 -1.94
CA ILE A 82 6.87 6.48 -1.45
C ILE A 82 6.21 7.69 -2.13
N LYS A 83 6.90 8.82 -2.25
CA LYS A 83 6.38 9.97 -2.99
C LYS A 83 6.04 9.63 -4.44
N SER A 84 6.91 8.89 -5.11
CA SER A 84 6.66 8.43 -6.48
C SER A 84 5.52 7.41 -6.57
N ALA A 85 5.32 6.58 -5.54
CA ALA A 85 4.18 5.66 -5.45
C ALA A 85 2.84 6.41 -5.33
N VAL A 86 2.79 7.54 -4.62
CA VAL A 86 1.61 8.43 -4.59
C VAL A 86 1.25 8.91 -6.00
N HIS A 87 2.23 9.33 -6.79
CA HIS A 87 1.97 9.77 -8.17
C HIS A 87 1.42 8.63 -9.02
N ALA A 88 2.01 7.44 -8.93
CA ALA A 88 1.54 6.25 -9.66
C ALA A 88 0.11 5.85 -9.25
N ARG A 89 -0.21 5.86 -7.95
CA ARG A 89 -1.57 5.58 -7.47
C ARG A 89 -2.58 6.62 -7.95
N ASN A 90 -2.21 7.90 -7.96
CA ASN A 90 -3.09 8.97 -8.44
C ASN A 90 -3.33 8.86 -9.96
N LEU A 91 -2.31 8.49 -10.74
CA LEU A 91 -2.47 8.16 -12.15
C LEU A 91 -3.47 7.01 -12.32
N LEU A 92 -3.27 5.90 -11.63
CA LEU A 92 -4.20 4.78 -11.65
C LEU A 92 -5.63 5.21 -11.32
N ALA A 93 -5.82 5.96 -10.23
CA ALA A 93 -7.15 6.31 -9.73
C ALA A 93 -7.92 7.29 -10.62
N HIS A 94 -7.25 8.19 -11.32
CA HIS A 94 -7.90 9.32 -11.96
C HIS A 94 -7.69 9.43 -13.46
N HIS A 95 -6.59 8.86 -14.01
CA HIS A 95 -6.18 9.16 -15.38
C HIS A 95 -5.82 7.93 -16.21
N TYR A 96 -5.61 6.76 -15.61
CA TYR A 96 -5.02 5.59 -16.27
C TYR A 96 -5.70 5.25 -17.61
N PHE A 97 -7.00 4.99 -17.60
CA PHE A 97 -7.72 4.62 -18.83
C PHE A 97 -7.88 5.78 -19.81
N TRP A 98 -7.83 7.01 -19.34
CA TRP A 98 -7.84 8.17 -20.22
C TRP A 98 -6.53 8.30 -20.99
N GLU A 99 -5.41 8.19 -20.30
CA GLU A 99 -4.08 8.26 -20.91
C GLU A 99 -3.79 7.07 -21.82
N HIS A 100 -4.32 5.89 -21.50
CA HIS A 100 -4.17 4.66 -22.30
C HIS A 100 -5.36 4.37 -23.23
N ALA A 101 -6.21 5.36 -23.53
CA ALA A 101 -7.42 5.13 -24.34
C ALA A 101 -7.10 4.56 -25.74
N VAL A 102 -6.01 5.00 -26.38
CA VAL A 102 -5.55 4.50 -27.68
C VAL A 102 -4.93 3.11 -27.54
N ASP A 103 -4.11 2.89 -26.51
CA ASP A 103 -3.50 1.58 -26.25
C ASP A 103 -4.55 0.52 -25.96
N PHE A 104 -5.61 0.86 -25.23
CA PHE A 104 -6.69 -0.06 -24.91
C PHE A 104 -7.41 -0.60 -26.15
N CYS A 105 -7.40 0.14 -27.26
CA CYS A 105 -8.06 -0.25 -28.51
C CYS A 105 -7.28 -1.27 -29.36
N SER A 106 -6.04 -1.64 -29.00
CA SER A 106 -5.23 -2.56 -29.79
C SER A 106 -4.61 -3.67 -28.93
N THR A 107 -4.34 -4.82 -29.54
CA THR A 107 -3.68 -5.96 -28.88
C THR A 107 -2.30 -5.56 -28.33
N GLU A 108 -1.49 -4.88 -29.14
CA GLU A 108 -0.15 -4.43 -28.76
C GLU A 108 -0.20 -3.36 -27.65
N GLY A 109 -1.19 -2.47 -27.71
CA GLY A 109 -1.42 -1.47 -26.68
C GLY A 109 -1.80 -2.11 -25.35
N ARG A 110 -2.74 -3.06 -25.35
CA ARG A 110 -3.10 -3.81 -24.13
C ARG A 110 -1.92 -4.60 -23.57
N CYS A 111 -1.03 -5.16 -24.40
CA CYS A 111 0.21 -5.77 -23.92
C CYS A 111 1.11 -4.77 -23.18
N ARG A 112 1.23 -3.53 -23.68
CA ARG A 112 2.00 -2.47 -22.97
C ARG A 112 1.35 -2.10 -21.65
N MET A 113 0.03 -1.94 -21.63
CA MET A 113 -0.72 -1.68 -20.38
C MET A 113 -0.52 -2.77 -19.34
N LEU A 114 -0.59 -4.05 -19.76
CA LEU A 114 -0.35 -5.19 -18.85
C LEU A 114 1.06 -5.18 -18.28
N ALA A 115 2.08 -4.92 -19.10
CA ALA A 115 3.47 -4.84 -18.63
C ALA A 115 3.68 -3.69 -17.64
N GLU A 116 3.07 -2.53 -17.87
CA GLU A 116 3.10 -1.39 -16.95
C GLU A 116 2.40 -1.71 -15.64
N LEU A 117 1.19 -2.27 -15.68
CA LEU A 117 0.45 -2.66 -14.48
C LEU A 117 1.20 -3.69 -13.65
N GLN A 118 1.82 -4.69 -14.27
CA GLN A 118 2.68 -5.67 -13.59
C GLN A 118 3.87 -4.99 -12.90
N SER A 119 4.50 -4.03 -13.57
CA SER A 119 5.60 -3.25 -12.99
C SER A 119 5.16 -2.43 -11.77
N LEU A 120 3.97 -1.80 -11.84
CA LEU A 120 3.41 -1.04 -10.72
C LEU A 120 3.06 -1.94 -9.54
N ILE A 121 2.47 -3.11 -9.79
CA ILE A 121 2.16 -4.11 -8.76
C ILE A 121 3.43 -4.51 -8.03
N ALA A 122 4.45 -4.96 -8.76
CA ALA A 122 5.72 -5.37 -8.16
C ALA A 122 6.37 -4.26 -7.33
N ARG A 123 6.27 -3.02 -7.80
CA ARG A 123 6.78 -1.86 -7.09
C ARG A 123 6.03 -1.60 -5.78
N PHE A 124 4.70 -1.61 -5.79
CA PHE A 124 3.90 -1.43 -4.58
C PHE A 124 4.16 -2.54 -3.56
N GLU A 125 4.31 -3.80 -4.01
CA GLU A 125 4.64 -4.95 -3.15
C GLU A 125 6.02 -4.78 -2.48
N ILE A 126 7.03 -4.33 -3.22
CA ILE A 126 8.36 -4.07 -2.66
C ILE A 126 8.30 -2.96 -1.60
N LEU A 127 7.59 -1.87 -1.88
CA LEU A 127 7.45 -0.75 -0.94
C LEU A 127 6.65 -1.14 0.30
N ASP A 128 5.56 -1.91 0.13
CA ASP A 128 4.77 -2.42 1.25
C ASP A 128 5.59 -3.32 2.17
N LYS A 129 6.43 -4.18 1.58
CA LYS A 129 7.36 -4.99 2.36
C LYS A 129 8.35 -4.13 3.15
N GLN A 130 8.95 -3.12 2.54
CA GLN A 130 9.89 -2.22 3.23
C GLN A 130 9.21 -1.46 4.37
N VAL A 131 7.99 -0.96 4.17
CA VAL A 131 7.19 -0.30 5.21
C VAL A 131 6.84 -1.27 6.34
N SER A 132 6.48 -2.51 6.00
CA SER A 132 6.19 -3.58 6.98
C SER A 132 7.42 -3.97 7.80
N ASP A 133 8.58 -4.08 7.17
CA ASP A 133 9.86 -4.37 7.84
C ASP A 133 10.24 -3.24 8.81
N LEU A 134 10.06 -1.97 8.42
CA LEU A 134 10.23 -0.81 9.30
C LEU A 134 9.27 -0.83 10.48
N THR A 135 8.01 -1.15 10.23
CA THR A 135 6.98 -1.25 11.28
C THR A 135 7.34 -2.32 12.30
N ARG A 136 7.82 -3.47 11.82
CA ARG A 136 8.28 -4.57 12.68
C ARG A 136 9.52 -4.18 13.50
N GLN A 137 10.52 -3.59 12.86
CA GLN A 137 11.73 -3.11 13.54
C GLN A 137 11.37 -2.13 14.65
N PHE A 138 10.52 -1.16 14.35
CA PHE A 138 10.04 -0.18 15.32
C PHE A 138 9.29 -0.84 16.49
N GLY A 139 8.45 -1.84 16.20
CA GLY A 139 7.77 -2.64 17.22
C GLY A 139 8.77 -3.34 18.17
N ILE A 140 9.80 -3.98 17.64
CA ILE A 140 10.85 -4.68 18.42
C ILE A 140 11.60 -3.67 19.30
N GLU A 141 11.99 -2.52 18.79
CA GLU A 141 12.66 -1.44 19.55
C GLU A 141 11.82 -0.95 20.73
N HIS A 142 10.48 -1.09 20.64
CA HIS A 142 9.52 -0.70 21.70
C HIS A 142 8.97 -1.90 22.51
N GLY A 143 9.64 -3.05 22.45
CA GLY A 143 9.33 -4.21 23.29
C GLY A 143 8.17 -5.09 22.80
N ILE A 144 7.70 -4.90 21.56
CA ILE A 144 6.72 -5.79 20.93
C ILE A 144 7.44 -7.02 20.41
N THR A 145 7.06 -8.20 20.90
CA THR A 145 7.65 -9.46 20.47
C THR A 145 6.94 -10.07 19.26
N ASP A 146 7.61 -10.92 18.48
CA ASP A 146 6.98 -11.71 17.41
C ASP A 146 5.79 -12.54 17.94
N SER A 147 5.87 -13.04 19.18
CA SER A 147 4.76 -13.73 19.85
C SER A 147 3.53 -12.82 20.07
N ASP A 148 3.72 -11.54 20.33
CA ASP A 148 2.62 -10.59 20.50
C ASP A 148 1.97 -10.30 19.15
N ILE A 149 2.75 -10.14 18.08
CA ILE A 149 2.26 -9.97 16.70
C ILE A 149 1.46 -11.21 16.29
N GLU A 150 1.97 -12.41 16.54
CA GLU A 150 1.26 -13.66 16.22
C GLU A 150 -0.08 -13.80 16.98
N LYS A 151 -0.11 -13.45 18.27
CA LYS A 151 -1.34 -13.45 19.06
C LYS A 151 -2.37 -12.44 18.55
N ILE A 152 -1.93 -11.26 18.14
CA ILE A 152 -2.81 -10.22 17.57
C ILE A 152 -3.37 -10.72 16.24
N SER A 153 -2.52 -11.26 15.35
CA SER A 153 -2.94 -11.80 14.06
C SER A 153 -3.95 -12.93 14.21
N LYS A 154 -3.72 -13.88 15.11
CA LYS A 154 -4.68 -14.96 15.41
C LYS A 154 -6.03 -14.44 15.92
N LYS A 155 -6.03 -13.41 16.78
CA LYS A 155 -7.27 -12.79 17.25
C LYS A 155 -8.03 -12.07 16.15
N MET A 156 -7.32 -11.40 15.24
CA MET A 156 -7.96 -10.74 14.09
C MET A 156 -8.57 -11.75 13.14
N LEU A 157 -7.89 -12.85 12.85
CA LEU A 157 -8.40 -13.93 11.99
C LEU A 157 -9.62 -14.62 12.63
N ALA A 158 -9.58 -14.91 13.93
CA ALA A 158 -10.72 -15.51 14.64
C ALA A 158 -11.95 -14.58 14.67
N GLY A 159 -11.79 -13.27 14.62
CA GLY A 159 -12.88 -12.30 14.49
C GLY A 159 -13.45 -12.16 13.07
N LEU A 160 -12.80 -12.76 12.06
CA LEU A 160 -13.24 -12.79 10.67
C LEU A 160 -13.93 -14.11 10.28
N GLU A 161 -13.92 -15.13 11.17
CA GLU A 161 -14.67 -16.36 10.92
C GLU A 161 -16.18 -16.06 10.95
N PRO A 162 -16.93 -16.46 9.91
CA PRO A 162 -18.38 -16.28 9.90
C PRO A 162 -19.02 -17.06 11.04
N VAL A 163 -19.91 -16.40 11.79
CA VAL A 163 -20.77 -17.01 12.81
C VAL A 163 -21.76 -17.98 12.17
#